data_d68abc2975bb9d9954be1b65be80e104
#
_entry.id   d68abc2975bb9d9954be1b65be80e104
#
_cell.length_a   1.000
_cell.length_b   1.000
_cell.length_c   1.000
_cell.angle_alpha   90.00
_cell.angle_beta   90.00
_cell.angle_gamma   90.00
#
_symmetry.space_group_name_H-M   'P 1'
#
loop_
_entity.id
_entity.type
_entity.pdbx_description
1 polymer ?
#
loop_
_entity_poly.entity_id
_entity_poly.type
_entity_poly.pdbx_seq_one_letter_code
_entity_poly.pdbx_strand_id
1 'polypeptide(L)'
;MATKEECRSALDTFSDNLARTDGDVRTAAGFDRSLSCHITDLDLTFTGRLVDGRIQISDTVAGPPPGKAQIRLAMTGDDLVALVGGELHFGRAWASGRIRLEAGFRDLLRLKSLL
;
A
#
# COMPACT_ATOMS: atom_id res chain seq x y z
N MET A 1 0.80 18.74 5.46
CA MET A 1 0.66 17.91 4.23
C MET A 1 1.95 17.17 3.97
N ALA A 2 1.88 15.87 3.77
CA ALA A 2 3.08 15.08 3.48
C ALA A 2 3.61 15.39 2.09
N THR A 3 4.93 15.37 1.93
CA THR A 3 5.58 15.55 0.64
C THR A 3 5.68 14.23 -0.11
N LYS A 4 6.03 14.30 -1.39
CA LYS A 4 6.28 13.10 -2.21
C LYS A 4 7.37 12.23 -1.57
N GLU A 5 8.44 12.84 -1.09
CA GLU A 5 9.56 12.14 -0.46
C GLU A 5 9.14 11.47 0.86
N GLU A 6 8.31 12.14 1.64
CA GLU A 6 7.77 11.56 2.87
C GLU A 6 6.87 10.36 2.57
N CYS A 7 6.04 10.45 1.54
CA CYS A 7 5.20 9.33 1.10
C CYS A 7 6.05 8.16 0.62
N ARG A 8 7.12 8.41 -0.12
CA ARG A 8 8.03 7.35 -0.58
C ARG A 8 8.71 6.66 0.59
N SER A 9 9.21 7.44 1.56
CA SER A 9 9.80 6.89 2.78
C SER A 9 8.78 6.09 3.58
N ALA A 10 7.54 6.57 3.65
CA ALA A 10 6.47 5.86 4.33
C ALA A 10 6.19 4.51 3.68
N LEU A 11 6.18 4.44 2.35
CA LEU A 11 6.00 3.17 1.64
C LEU A 11 7.16 2.20 1.91
N ASP A 12 8.39 2.70 1.97
CA ASP A 12 9.54 1.88 2.30
C ASP A 12 9.44 1.31 3.72
N THR A 13 9.01 2.14 4.68
CA THR A 13 8.76 1.70 6.06
C THR A 13 7.61 0.70 6.12
N PHE A 14 6.55 0.94 5.36
CA PHE A 14 5.42 0.01 5.29
C PHE A 14 5.87 -1.35 4.75
N SER A 15 6.71 -1.36 3.73
CA SER A 15 7.31 -2.58 3.19
C SER A 15 8.11 -3.33 4.25
N ASP A 16 8.94 -2.63 5.03
CA ASP A 16 9.70 -3.22 6.11
C ASP A 16 8.79 -3.80 7.20
N ASN A 17 7.71 -3.09 7.54
CA ASN A 17 6.74 -3.56 8.53
C ASN A 17 6.04 -4.84 8.05
N LEU A 18 5.66 -4.91 6.79
CA LEU A 18 5.08 -6.13 6.21
C LEU A 18 6.05 -7.31 6.29
N ALA A 19 7.32 -7.06 5.98
CA ALA A 19 8.34 -8.10 6.00
C ALA A 19 8.62 -8.64 7.41
N ARG A 20 8.33 -7.84 8.45
CA ARG A 20 8.50 -8.22 9.86
C ARG A 20 7.28 -8.88 10.45
N THR A 21 6.15 -8.88 9.74
CA THR A 21 4.91 -9.48 10.27
C THR A 21 5.11 -10.98 10.41
N ASP A 22 5.17 -11.45 11.65
CA ASP A 22 5.31 -12.86 11.94
C ASP A 22 4.05 -13.61 11.54
N GLY A 23 4.22 -14.74 10.97
CA GLY A 23 3.14 -15.68 10.81
C GLY A 23 2.72 -15.93 9.40
N ASP A 24 3.18 -15.14 8.45
CA ASP A 24 2.70 -15.33 7.09
C ASP A 24 3.78 -15.35 6.03
N VAL A 25 4.96 -15.86 6.39
CA VAL A 25 5.99 -16.15 5.40
C VAL A 25 5.41 -17.07 4.31
N ARG A 26 4.58 -18.04 4.71
CA ARG A 26 3.92 -18.94 3.73
C ARG A 26 2.88 -18.22 2.89
N THR A 27 2.08 -17.34 3.49
CA THR A 27 1.06 -16.57 2.78
C THR A 27 1.70 -15.56 1.85
N ALA A 28 2.80 -14.94 2.29
CA ALA A 28 3.54 -13.97 1.48
C ALA A 28 4.40 -14.63 0.41
N ALA A 29 4.92 -15.83 0.68
CA ALA A 29 5.78 -16.54 -0.26
C ALA A 29 5.01 -16.87 -1.55
N GLY A 30 5.56 -16.48 -2.69
CA GLY A 30 4.94 -16.69 -3.99
C GLY A 30 3.83 -15.70 -4.31
N PHE A 31 3.51 -14.76 -3.41
CA PHE A 31 2.53 -13.73 -3.69
C PHE A 31 3.20 -12.60 -4.46
N ASP A 32 2.90 -12.50 -5.74
CA ASP A 32 3.44 -11.50 -6.64
C ASP A 32 2.28 -10.83 -7.38
N ARG A 33 2.04 -9.57 -7.05
CA ARG A 33 0.94 -8.79 -7.64
C ARG A 33 1.42 -7.39 -7.98
N SER A 34 0.94 -6.86 -9.10
CA SER A 34 1.17 -5.46 -9.42
C SER A 34 0.43 -4.57 -8.42
N LEU A 35 1.05 -3.45 -8.08
CA LEU A 35 0.57 -2.56 -7.03
C LEU A 35 0.57 -1.13 -7.52
N SER A 36 -0.48 -0.39 -7.21
CA SER A 36 -0.51 1.06 -7.34
C SER A 36 -0.94 1.71 -6.03
N CYS A 37 -0.34 2.83 -5.70
CA CYS A 37 -0.70 3.63 -4.54
C CYS A 37 -0.89 5.08 -4.98
N HIS A 38 -2.16 5.49 -5.10
CA HIS A 38 -2.52 6.84 -5.50
C HIS A 38 -2.57 7.74 -4.27
N ILE A 39 -1.73 8.77 -4.25
CA ILE A 39 -1.73 9.79 -3.20
C ILE A 39 -2.64 10.92 -3.67
N THR A 40 -3.86 10.94 -3.17
CA THR A 40 -4.94 11.73 -3.74
C THR A 40 -4.74 13.23 -3.62
N ASP A 41 -4.17 13.71 -2.51
CA ASP A 41 -3.94 15.15 -2.28
C ASP A 41 -2.73 15.69 -3.05
N LEU A 42 -1.77 14.84 -3.39
CA LEU A 42 -0.62 15.21 -4.21
C LEU A 42 -0.83 14.91 -5.69
N ASP A 43 -1.89 14.16 -5.99
CA ASP A 43 -2.22 13.70 -7.34
C ASP A 43 -1.04 13.05 -8.05
N LEU A 44 -0.46 12.06 -7.39
CA LEU A 44 0.59 11.21 -7.95
C LEU A 44 0.35 9.77 -7.55
N THR A 45 0.95 8.85 -8.29
CA THR A 45 0.82 7.42 -8.06
C THR A 45 2.18 6.75 -8.03
N PHE A 46 2.44 6.00 -6.98
CA PHE A 46 3.56 5.08 -6.93
C PHE A 46 3.12 3.75 -7.52
N THR A 47 3.89 3.25 -8.47
CA THR A 47 3.62 1.95 -9.11
C THR A 47 4.74 0.97 -8.81
N GLY A 48 4.39 -0.29 -8.70
CA GLY A 48 5.36 -1.32 -8.40
C GLY A 48 4.70 -2.67 -8.24
N ARG A 49 5.27 -3.48 -7.37
CA ARG A 49 4.78 -4.82 -7.11
C ARG A 49 4.84 -5.13 -5.61
N LEU A 50 3.95 -5.99 -5.18
CA LEU A 50 4.02 -6.63 -3.87
C LEU A 50 4.51 -8.05 -4.09
N VAL A 51 5.74 -8.33 -3.67
CA VAL A 51 6.42 -9.60 -3.90
C VAL A 51 6.97 -10.13 -2.58
N ASP A 52 6.57 -11.32 -2.21
CA ASP A 52 7.06 -12.02 -1.00
C ASP A 52 6.96 -11.17 0.27
N GLY A 53 5.85 -10.42 0.39
CA GLY A 53 5.61 -9.56 1.55
C GLY A 53 6.35 -8.23 1.53
N ARG A 54 6.98 -7.89 0.41
CA ARG A 54 7.69 -6.61 0.26
C ARG A 54 7.10 -5.79 -0.87
N ILE A 55 7.07 -4.48 -0.67
CA ILE A 55 6.65 -3.54 -1.70
C ILE A 55 7.89 -3.06 -2.45
N GLN A 56 7.89 -3.27 -3.76
CA GLN A 56 8.95 -2.81 -4.64
C GLN A 56 8.38 -1.71 -5.54
N ILE A 57 8.76 -0.47 -5.28
CA ILE A 57 8.32 0.66 -6.09
C ILE A 57 9.24 0.79 -7.30
N SER A 58 8.65 0.73 -8.49
CA SER A 58 9.39 0.81 -9.74
C SER A 58 9.32 2.19 -10.38
N ASP A 59 8.25 2.94 -10.14
CA ASP A 59 8.05 4.24 -10.78
C ASP A 59 7.13 5.12 -9.95
N THR A 60 7.17 6.42 -10.23
CA THR A 60 6.26 7.41 -9.67
C THR A 60 5.75 8.26 -10.82
N VAL A 61 4.44 8.30 -11.01
CA VAL A 61 3.83 9.03 -12.11
C VAL A 61 2.89 10.10 -11.57
N ALA A 62 2.79 11.22 -12.28
CA ALA A 62 1.83 12.27 -11.97
C ALA A 62 0.42 11.79 -12.31
N GLY A 63 -0.56 12.22 -11.51
CA GLY A 63 -1.96 11.89 -11.75
C GLY A 63 -2.37 10.52 -11.21
N PRO A 64 -3.58 10.07 -11.57
CA PRO A 64 -4.09 8.78 -11.17
C PRO A 64 -3.31 7.63 -11.80
N PRO A 65 -3.52 6.36 -11.33
CA PRO A 65 -2.83 5.22 -11.89
C PRO A 65 -2.97 5.12 -13.40
N PRO A 66 -1.86 4.94 -14.15
CA PRO A 66 -1.91 4.90 -15.61
C PRO A 66 -2.52 3.61 -16.16
N GLY A 67 -2.66 2.60 -15.31
CA GLY A 67 -3.24 1.32 -15.68
C GLY A 67 -3.97 0.71 -14.50
N LYS A 68 -4.44 -0.52 -14.68
CA LYS A 68 -5.19 -1.22 -13.66
C LYS A 68 -4.31 -2.26 -12.98
N ALA A 69 -3.65 -1.87 -11.89
CA ALA A 69 -2.87 -2.79 -11.08
C ALA A 69 -3.78 -3.83 -10.42
N GLN A 70 -3.22 -4.98 -10.06
CA GLN A 70 -3.95 -6.04 -9.37
C GLN A 70 -4.33 -5.63 -7.96
N ILE A 71 -3.47 -4.87 -7.29
CA ILE A 71 -3.74 -4.27 -5.97
C ILE A 71 -3.69 -2.76 -6.14
N ARG A 72 -4.75 -2.08 -5.70
CA ARG A 72 -4.87 -0.63 -5.84
C ARG A 72 -5.17 -0.01 -4.49
N LEU A 73 -4.26 0.84 -4.04
CA LEU A 73 -4.42 1.65 -2.83
C LEU A 73 -4.64 3.10 -3.22
N ALA A 74 -5.46 3.80 -2.46
CA ALA A 74 -5.64 5.25 -2.62
C ALA A 74 -5.87 5.87 -1.24
N MET A 75 -5.15 6.93 -0.94
CA MET A 75 -5.24 7.66 0.32
C MET A 75 -4.53 9.00 0.20
N THR A 76 -4.72 9.87 1.19
CA THR A 76 -3.92 11.09 1.28
C THR A 76 -2.51 10.76 1.77
N GLY A 77 -1.55 11.64 1.49
CA GLY A 77 -0.18 11.47 1.98
C GLY A 77 -0.12 11.47 3.50
N ASP A 78 -0.89 12.34 4.15
CA ASP A 78 -0.94 12.40 5.61
C ASP A 78 -1.48 11.09 6.22
N ASP A 79 -2.48 10.48 5.59
CA ASP A 79 -3.01 9.19 6.03
C ASP A 79 -1.98 8.07 5.86
N LEU A 80 -1.21 8.09 4.78
CA LEU A 80 -0.14 7.12 4.59
C LEU A 80 0.92 7.23 5.68
N VAL A 81 1.37 8.44 5.99
CA VAL A 81 2.35 8.68 7.05
C VAL A 81 1.80 8.26 8.41
N ALA A 82 0.54 8.59 8.70
CA ALA A 82 -0.11 8.21 9.95
C ALA A 82 -0.26 6.69 10.08
N LEU A 83 -0.59 6.02 8.99
CA LEU A 83 -0.70 4.56 8.96
C LEU A 83 0.64 3.90 9.31
N VAL A 84 1.71 4.36 8.68
CA VAL A 84 3.05 3.81 8.88
C VAL A 84 3.57 4.12 10.28
N GLY A 85 3.23 5.29 10.82
CA GLY A 85 3.60 5.70 12.18
C GLY A 85 2.78 5.06 13.28
N GLY A 86 1.78 4.26 12.94
CA GLY A 86 0.92 3.60 13.93
C GLY A 86 -0.22 4.46 14.48
N GLU A 87 -0.37 5.68 13.97
CA GLU A 87 -1.41 6.61 14.42
C GLU A 87 -2.77 6.34 13.79
N LEU A 88 -2.79 5.66 12.65
CA LEU A 88 -3.98 5.30 11.92
C LEU A 88 -4.09 3.78 11.82
N HIS A 89 -5.23 3.24 12.26
CA HIS A 89 -5.47 1.81 12.17
C HIS A 89 -6.02 1.47 10.78
N PHE A 90 -5.36 0.57 10.07
CA PHE A 90 -5.69 0.22 8.68
C PHE A 90 -7.15 -0.23 8.54
N GLY A 91 -7.58 -1.19 9.35
CA GLY A 91 -8.94 -1.74 9.25
C GLY A 91 -10.02 -0.69 9.44
N ARG A 92 -9.83 0.21 10.40
CA ARG A 92 -10.77 1.31 10.65
C ARG A 92 -10.77 2.33 9.51
N ALA A 93 -9.60 2.66 9.01
CA ALA A 93 -9.46 3.61 7.91
C ALA A 93 -10.08 3.05 6.63
N TRP A 94 -9.93 1.76 6.38
CA TRP A 94 -10.56 1.10 5.26
C TRP A 94 -12.08 1.08 5.41
N ALA A 95 -12.59 0.71 6.58
CA ALA A 95 -14.02 0.66 6.86
C ALA A 95 -14.68 2.05 6.74
N SER A 96 -13.96 3.11 7.12
CA SER A 96 -14.48 4.49 7.06
C SER A 96 -14.29 5.15 5.69
N GLY A 97 -13.58 4.52 4.77
CA GLY A 97 -13.32 5.07 3.43
C GLY A 97 -12.13 6.01 3.34
N ARG A 98 -11.37 6.21 4.41
CA ARG A 98 -10.14 7.03 4.38
C ARG A 98 -9.05 6.40 3.53
N ILE A 99 -8.96 5.07 3.56
CA ILE A 99 -8.07 4.29 2.72
C ILE A 99 -8.92 3.44 1.80
N ARG A 100 -8.64 3.51 0.51
CA ARG A 100 -9.27 2.64 -0.48
C ARG A 100 -8.32 1.50 -0.82
N LEU A 101 -8.80 0.29 -0.71
CA LEU A 101 -8.08 -0.91 -1.13
C LEU A 101 -8.97 -1.69 -2.08
N GLU A 102 -8.50 -1.86 -3.30
CA GLU A 102 -9.19 -2.64 -4.31
C GLU A 102 -8.26 -3.75 -4.80
N ALA A 103 -8.79 -4.96 -4.85
CA ALA A 103 -8.06 -6.13 -5.31
C ALA A 103 -9.05 -7.24 -5.61
N GLY A 104 -8.58 -8.34 -6.22
CA GLY A 104 -9.39 -9.54 -6.37
C GLY A 104 -9.78 -10.11 -5.00
N PHE A 105 -10.90 -10.81 -4.92
CA PHE A 105 -11.41 -11.34 -3.65
C PHE A 105 -10.39 -12.17 -2.89
N ARG A 106 -9.70 -13.07 -3.60
CA ARG A 106 -8.66 -13.91 -2.98
C ARG A 106 -7.48 -13.09 -2.47
N ASP A 107 -7.10 -12.07 -3.22
CA ASP A 107 -6.01 -11.18 -2.84
C ASP A 107 -6.39 -10.37 -1.60
N LEU A 108 -7.64 -9.91 -1.51
CA LEU A 108 -8.13 -9.21 -0.32
C LEU A 108 -8.05 -10.09 0.94
N LEU A 109 -8.38 -11.36 0.83
CA LEU A 109 -8.26 -12.29 1.95
C LEU A 109 -6.81 -12.47 2.39
N ARG A 110 -5.87 -12.57 1.44
CA ARG A 110 -4.45 -12.67 1.75
C ARG A 110 -3.92 -11.39 2.39
N LEU A 111 -4.27 -10.24 1.83
CA LEU A 111 -3.85 -8.94 2.37
C LEU A 111 -4.37 -8.73 3.79
N LYS A 112 -5.59 -9.16 4.05
CA LYS A 112 -6.18 -9.06 5.40
C LYS A 112 -5.36 -9.83 6.43
N SER A 113 -4.82 -10.98 6.07
CA SER A 113 -3.97 -11.75 6.99
C SER A 113 -2.57 -11.14 7.16
N LEU A 114 -2.10 -10.36 6.20
CA LEU A 114 -0.81 -9.66 6.30
C LEU A 114 -0.91 -8.34 7.08
N LEU A 115 -2.06 -7.77 7.11
CA LEU A 115 -2.32 -6.48 7.76
C LEU A 115 -3.05 -6.67 9.07
#